data_f34c9f175265966720c451be45a2a378
#
_entry.id   f34c9f175265966720c451be45a2a378
#
_cell.length_a   1.000
_cell.length_b   1.000
_cell.length_c   1.000
_cell.angle_alpha   90.00
_cell.angle_beta   90.00
_cell.angle_gamma   90.00
#
_symmetry.space_group_name_H-M   'P 1'
#
loop_
_entity.id
_entity.type
_entity.pdbx_description
1 polymer ?
#
loop_
_entity_poly.entity_id
_entity_poly.type
_entity_poly.pdbx_seq_one_letter_code
_entity_poly.pdbx_strand_id
1 'polypeptide(L)'
;MKPQTAAKKLGIYLPATPEEFQNTALTHQEFVELQSNPPEWLTNLRRNGPHPRPVVAQKLGITIAALKRNDLDKPLTTAEIKALLENQPDWLRAARTAMAEERDARLTKKDESE
;
A
#
# COMPACT_ATOMS: atom_id res chain seq x y z
N MET A 1 13.46 5.93 -15.59
CA MET A 1 12.27 5.80 -14.72
C MET A 1 12.23 6.95 -13.73
N LYS A 2 11.11 7.62 -13.66
CA LYS A 2 10.94 8.72 -12.71
C LYS A 2 10.87 8.19 -11.28
N PRO A 3 11.35 8.95 -10.28
CA PRO A 3 11.30 8.48 -8.89
C PRO A 3 9.88 8.17 -8.42
N GLN A 4 8.89 8.92 -8.87
CA GLN A 4 7.48 8.66 -8.57
C GLN A 4 7.03 7.28 -9.06
N THR A 5 7.41 6.94 -10.28
CA THR A 5 7.08 5.64 -10.86
C THR A 5 7.79 4.51 -10.12
N ALA A 6 9.06 4.70 -9.78
CA ALA A 6 9.84 3.72 -9.04
C ALA A 6 9.24 3.48 -7.65
N ALA A 7 8.88 4.56 -6.94
CA ALA A 7 8.27 4.44 -5.62
C ALA A 7 6.94 3.68 -5.67
N LYS A 8 6.13 3.95 -6.69
CA LYS A 8 4.85 3.25 -6.88
C LYS A 8 5.06 1.76 -7.11
N LYS A 9 6.04 1.41 -7.94
CA LYS A 9 6.36 0.00 -8.22
C LYS A 9 6.93 -0.72 -7.01
N LEU A 10 7.70 0.00 -6.17
CA LEU A 10 8.26 -0.55 -4.95
C LEU A 10 7.25 -0.60 -3.80
N GLY A 11 6.12 0.08 -3.94
CA GLY A 11 5.11 0.14 -2.89
C GLY A 11 5.54 0.96 -1.70
N ILE A 12 6.28 2.06 -1.93
CA ILE A 12 6.79 2.94 -0.87
C ILE A 12 6.27 4.36 -1.06
N TYR A 13 6.31 5.14 0.03
CA TYR A 13 5.86 6.53 0.03
C TYR A 13 7.03 7.45 -0.34
N LEU A 14 6.95 8.08 -1.50
CA LEU A 14 8.06 8.87 -2.06
C LEU A 14 8.57 9.97 -1.13
N PRO A 15 7.71 10.80 -0.50
CA PRO A 15 8.21 11.86 0.39
C PRO A 15 9.00 11.36 1.61
N ALA A 16 8.87 10.09 1.96
CA ALA A 16 9.62 9.49 3.06
C ALA A 16 10.97 8.92 2.62
N THR A 17 11.27 8.94 1.31
CA THR A 17 12.53 8.45 0.78
C THR A 17 13.63 9.52 0.94
N PRO A 18 14.91 9.12 0.84
CA PRO A 18 15.99 10.10 0.84
C PRO A 18 15.85 11.10 -0.31
N GLU A 19 16.31 12.31 -0.09
CA GLU A 19 16.23 13.38 -1.07
C GLU A 19 16.90 13.00 -2.40
N GLU A 20 18.00 12.28 -2.33
CA GLU A 20 18.71 11.79 -3.53
C GLU A 20 17.82 10.93 -4.40
N PHE A 21 17.01 10.06 -3.79
CA PHE A 21 16.08 9.21 -4.51
C PHE A 21 14.98 10.05 -5.18
N GLN A 22 14.48 11.05 -4.47
CA GLN A 22 13.40 11.91 -4.97
C GLN A 22 13.81 12.77 -6.15
N ASN A 23 15.07 13.16 -6.22
CA ASN A 23 15.57 14.09 -7.23
C ASN A 23 16.26 13.43 -8.42
N THR A 24 16.44 12.12 -8.39
CA THR A 24 17.19 11.39 -9.43
C THR A 24 16.31 10.37 -10.12
N ALA A 25 16.22 10.45 -11.45
CA ALA A 25 15.56 9.41 -12.23
C ALA A 25 16.42 8.14 -12.21
N LEU A 26 15.77 7.00 -12.07
CA LEU A 26 16.44 5.71 -12.03
C LEU A 26 16.52 5.08 -13.41
N THR A 27 17.64 4.43 -13.71
CA THR A 27 17.71 3.56 -14.87
C THR A 27 17.04 2.22 -14.53
N HIS A 28 16.70 1.46 -15.55
CA HIS A 28 16.13 0.13 -15.33
C HIS A 28 17.04 -0.75 -14.48
N GLN A 29 18.33 -0.68 -14.74
CA GLN A 29 19.35 -1.43 -14.00
C GLN A 29 19.40 -1.01 -12.52
N GLU A 30 19.36 0.28 -12.26
CA GLU A 30 19.33 0.80 -10.89
C GLU A 30 18.09 0.34 -10.14
N PHE A 31 16.95 0.32 -10.81
CA PHE A 31 15.70 -0.16 -10.22
C PHE A 31 15.78 -1.64 -9.88
N VAL A 32 16.29 -2.47 -10.77
CA VAL A 32 16.48 -3.90 -10.54
C VAL A 32 17.43 -4.13 -9.36
N GLU A 33 18.49 -3.34 -9.27
CA GLU A 33 19.45 -3.44 -8.17
C GLU A 33 18.79 -3.09 -6.83
N LEU A 34 17.91 -2.09 -6.78
CA LEU A 34 17.16 -1.75 -5.58
C LEU A 34 16.27 -2.91 -5.13
N GLN A 35 15.68 -3.64 -6.05
CA GLN A 35 14.85 -4.79 -5.73
C GLN A 35 15.67 -5.98 -5.26
N SER A 36 16.84 -6.20 -5.86
CA SER A 36 17.70 -7.35 -5.53
C SER A 36 18.49 -7.14 -4.26
N ASN A 37 19.00 -5.92 -4.04
CA ASN A 37 19.80 -5.55 -2.87
C ASN A 37 19.22 -4.27 -2.28
N PRO A 38 18.07 -4.34 -1.59
CA PRO A 38 17.47 -3.13 -1.04
C PRO A 38 18.36 -2.48 0.01
N PRO A 39 18.59 -1.15 -0.07
CA PRO A 39 19.32 -0.45 0.97
C PRO A 39 18.53 -0.43 2.27
N GLU A 40 19.19 -0.12 3.37
CA GLU A 40 18.57 -0.10 4.69
C GLU A 40 17.33 0.79 4.76
N TRP A 41 17.39 1.99 4.17
CA TRP A 41 16.25 2.90 4.18
C TRP A 41 15.04 2.32 3.44
N LEU A 42 15.26 1.57 2.36
CA LEU A 42 14.18 0.93 1.61
C LEU A 42 13.54 -0.20 2.41
N THR A 43 14.37 -1.02 3.04
CA THR A 43 13.91 -2.11 3.90
C THR A 43 13.07 -1.57 5.05
N ASN A 44 13.51 -0.48 5.68
CA ASN A 44 12.79 0.16 6.77
C ASN A 44 11.46 0.74 6.32
N LEU A 45 11.42 1.38 5.16
CA LEU A 45 10.19 1.93 4.60
C LEU A 45 9.17 0.83 4.30
N ARG A 46 9.61 -0.28 3.77
CA ARG A 46 8.72 -1.39 3.44
C ARG A 46 8.21 -2.11 4.69
N ARG A 47 9.01 -2.12 5.74
CA ARG A 47 8.64 -2.76 7.01
C ARG A 47 7.81 -1.86 7.91
N ASN A 48 8.24 -0.62 8.11
CA ASN A 48 7.64 0.29 9.09
C ASN A 48 6.80 1.41 8.48
N GLY A 49 7.04 1.75 7.22
CA GLY A 49 6.34 2.85 6.56
C GLY A 49 6.95 4.20 6.87
N PRO A 50 6.26 5.30 6.60
CA PRO A 50 4.85 5.35 6.19
C PRO A 50 4.58 4.72 4.83
N HIS A 51 3.45 4.04 4.72
CA HIS A 51 3.05 3.35 3.49
C HIS A 51 2.13 4.24 2.65
N PRO A 52 2.20 4.16 1.30
CA PRO A 52 1.29 4.92 0.46
C PRO A 52 -0.15 4.37 0.57
N ARG A 53 -1.13 5.20 0.21
CA ARG A 53 -2.55 4.85 0.31
C ARG A 53 -2.92 3.48 -0.26
N PRO A 54 -2.47 3.10 -1.47
CA PRO A 54 -2.81 1.78 -1.99
C PRO A 54 -2.31 0.64 -1.11
N VAL A 55 -1.12 0.79 -0.54
CA VAL A 55 -0.55 -0.22 0.37
C VAL A 55 -1.32 -0.25 1.69
N VAL A 56 -1.69 0.91 2.23
CA VAL A 56 -2.50 1.00 3.44
C VAL A 56 -3.84 0.29 3.25
N ALA A 57 -4.53 0.57 2.15
CA ALA A 57 -5.80 -0.07 1.83
C ALA A 57 -5.66 -1.59 1.74
N GLN A 58 -4.63 -2.05 1.07
CA GLN A 58 -4.35 -3.48 0.92
C GLN A 58 -4.09 -4.15 2.27
N LYS A 59 -3.29 -3.52 3.12
CA LYS A 59 -2.98 -4.07 4.44
C LYS A 59 -4.19 -4.10 5.37
N LEU A 60 -5.08 -3.12 5.25
CA LEU A 60 -6.32 -3.07 6.02
C LEU A 60 -7.42 -3.96 5.43
N GLY A 61 -7.24 -4.42 4.19
CA GLY A 61 -8.24 -5.24 3.52
C GLY A 61 -9.48 -4.46 3.10
N ILE A 62 -9.29 -3.20 2.69
CA ILE A 62 -10.38 -2.32 2.27
C ILE A 62 -10.00 -1.61 0.97
N THR A 63 -10.95 -0.90 0.38
CA THR A 63 -10.71 -0.13 -0.83
C THR A 63 -10.14 1.25 -0.52
N ILE A 64 -9.50 1.89 -1.50
CA ILE A 64 -9.02 3.26 -1.37
C ILE A 64 -10.20 4.22 -1.15
N ALA A 65 -11.34 3.94 -1.78
CA ALA A 65 -12.55 4.73 -1.58
C ALA A 65 -13.01 4.72 -0.11
N ALA A 66 -12.90 3.57 0.55
CA ALA A 66 -13.22 3.46 1.97
C ALA A 66 -12.28 4.29 2.84
N LEU A 67 -10.98 4.33 2.49
CA LEU A 67 -10.03 5.20 3.19
C LEU A 67 -10.42 6.66 3.06
N LYS A 68 -10.80 7.10 1.86
CA LYS A 68 -11.22 8.48 1.61
C LYS A 68 -12.43 8.87 2.43
N ARG A 69 -13.43 7.99 2.50
CA ARG A 69 -14.66 8.26 3.26
C ARG A 69 -14.40 8.50 4.74
N ASN A 70 -13.35 7.90 5.27
CA ASN A 70 -13.07 7.93 6.69
C ASN A 70 -11.85 8.79 7.04
N ASP A 71 -11.45 9.68 6.14
CA ASP A 71 -10.33 10.61 6.30
C ASP A 71 -9.01 9.92 6.64
N LEU A 72 -8.82 8.71 6.12
CA LEU A 72 -7.58 7.95 6.29
C LEU A 72 -6.79 7.84 4.98
N ASP A 73 -7.09 8.69 4.00
CA ASP A 73 -6.37 8.71 2.73
C ASP A 73 -5.02 9.41 2.86
N LYS A 74 -4.29 9.07 3.90
CA LYS A 74 -2.96 9.59 4.20
C LYS A 74 -2.00 8.42 4.43
N PRO A 75 -0.69 8.66 4.33
CA PRO A 75 0.27 7.60 4.62
C PRO A 75 0.19 7.17 6.08
N LEU A 76 0.15 5.88 6.31
CA LEU A 76 0.13 5.32 7.66
C LEU A 76 1.33 4.41 7.86
N THR A 77 1.85 4.37 9.08
CA THR A 77 2.94 3.45 9.43
C THR A 77 2.37 2.06 9.74
N THR A 78 3.23 1.07 9.76
CA THR A 78 2.85 -0.30 10.13
C THR A 78 2.24 -0.33 11.54
N ALA A 79 2.80 0.45 12.48
CA ALA A 79 2.27 0.53 13.84
C ALA A 79 0.85 1.08 13.86
N GLU A 80 0.57 2.11 13.07
CA GLU A 80 -0.77 2.68 12.97
C GLU A 80 -1.77 1.70 12.35
N ILE A 81 -1.34 1.00 11.29
CA ILE A 81 -2.17 -0.01 10.63
C ILE A 81 -2.47 -1.16 11.61
N LYS A 82 -1.47 -1.61 12.34
CA LYS A 82 -1.62 -2.67 13.31
C LYS A 82 -2.58 -2.27 14.43
N ALA A 83 -2.47 -1.05 14.91
CA ALA A 83 -3.39 -0.53 15.94
C ALA A 83 -4.84 -0.54 15.45
N LEU A 84 -5.07 -0.15 14.21
CA LEU A 84 -6.40 -0.18 13.60
C LEU A 84 -6.95 -1.61 13.49
N LEU A 85 -6.09 -2.58 13.17
CA LEU A 85 -6.50 -3.97 13.05
C LEU A 85 -6.78 -4.62 14.41
N GLU A 86 -6.06 -4.21 15.46
CA GLU A 86 -6.26 -4.72 16.82
C GLU A 86 -7.53 -4.18 17.44
N ASN A 87 -7.86 -2.91 17.16
CA ASN A 87 -9.06 -2.25 17.66
C ASN A 87 -9.86 -1.71 16.49
N GLN A 88 -10.50 -2.59 15.74
CA GLN A 88 -11.20 -2.21 14.52
C GLN A 88 -12.43 -1.36 14.83
N PRO A 89 -12.48 -0.10 14.34
CA PRO A 89 -13.72 0.68 14.43
C PRO A 89 -14.81 0.07 13.53
N ASP A 90 -16.04 0.43 13.81
CA ASP A 90 -17.18 -0.12 13.07
C ASP A 90 -17.08 0.07 11.57
N TRP A 91 -16.62 1.25 11.12
CA TRP A 91 -16.47 1.54 9.70
C TRP A 91 -15.44 0.60 9.04
N LEU A 92 -14.37 0.25 9.77
CA LEU A 92 -13.33 -0.63 9.24
C LEU A 92 -13.87 -2.06 9.08
N ARG A 93 -14.59 -2.55 10.06
CA ARG A 93 -15.23 -3.87 10.00
C ARG A 93 -16.21 -3.96 8.82
N ALA A 94 -17.03 -2.91 8.65
CA ALA A 94 -17.99 -2.86 7.55
C ALA A 94 -17.28 -2.81 6.20
N ALA A 95 -16.21 -2.04 6.06
CA ALA A 95 -15.45 -1.93 4.82
C ALA A 95 -14.78 -3.26 4.46
N ARG A 96 -14.23 -3.97 5.44
CA ARG A 96 -13.60 -5.27 5.22
C ARG A 96 -14.63 -6.33 4.81
N THR A 97 -15.79 -6.32 5.45
CA THR A 97 -16.88 -7.23 5.12
C THR A 97 -17.38 -6.98 3.70
N ALA A 98 -17.57 -5.71 3.33
CA ALA A 98 -18.01 -5.34 1.98
C ALA A 98 -17.01 -5.79 0.92
N MET A 99 -15.71 -5.66 1.18
CA MET A 99 -14.69 -6.09 0.25
C MET A 99 -14.64 -7.61 0.11
N ALA A 100 -14.83 -8.34 1.20
CA ALA A 100 -14.87 -9.79 1.19
C ALA A 100 -16.10 -10.29 0.41
N GLU A 101 -17.25 -9.68 0.60
CA GLU A 101 -18.48 -10.01 -0.13
C GLU A 101 -18.33 -9.75 -1.62
N GLU A 102 -17.72 -8.64 -1.99
CA GLU A 102 -17.46 -8.30 -3.38
C GLU A 102 -16.52 -9.32 -4.03
N ARG A 103 -15.51 -9.76 -3.29
CA ARG A 103 -14.58 -10.78 -3.77
C ARG A 103 -15.27 -12.11 -3.98
N ASP A 104 -16.12 -12.52 -3.04
CA ASP A 104 -16.90 -13.77 -3.15
C ASP A 104 -17.88 -13.71 -4.32
N ALA A 105 -18.51 -12.55 -4.53
CA ALA A 105 -19.41 -12.36 -5.66
C ALA A 105 -18.70 -12.50 -7.00
N ARG A 106 -17.48 -11.98 -7.10
CA ARG A 106 -16.66 -12.11 -8.31
C ARG A 106 -16.27 -13.57 -8.56
N LEU A 107 -15.91 -14.29 -7.51
CA LEU A 107 -15.56 -15.71 -7.62
C LEU A 107 -16.77 -16.54 -8.06
N THR A 108 -17.92 -16.28 -7.50
CA THR A 108 -19.16 -16.96 -7.87
C THR A 108 -19.53 -16.71 -9.34
N LYS A 109 -19.41 -15.46 -9.79
CA LYS A 109 -19.66 -15.10 -11.19
C LYS A 109 -18.71 -15.81 -12.13
N LYS A 110 -17.46 -15.92 -11.74
CA LYS A 110 -16.44 -16.58 -12.56
C LYS A 110 -16.73 -18.06 -12.71
N ASP A 111 -17.23 -18.69 -11.66
CA ASP A 111 -17.61 -20.10 -11.69
C ASP A 111 -18.86 -20.32 -12.57
N GLU A 112 -19.82 -19.38 -12.51
CA GLU A 112 -21.04 -19.46 -13.32
C GLU A 112 -20.77 -19.30 -14.82
N SER A 113 -19.72 -18.58 -15.20
CA SER A 113 -19.42 -18.34 -16.61
C SER A 113 -18.74 -19.52 -17.28
N GLU A 114 -18.42 -20.56 -16.57
CA GLU A 114 -17.92 -21.81 -17.11
C GLU A 114 -19.06 -22.75 -17.43
#